data_fe036bde9a395f82f003c28fa30373ae
#
_entry.id   fe036bde9a395f82f003c28fa30373ae
#
_cell.length_a   1.000
_cell.length_b   1.000
_cell.length_c   1.000
_cell.angle_alpha   90.00
_cell.angle_beta   90.00
_cell.angle_gamma   90.00
#
_symmetry.space_group_name_H-M   'P 1'
#
loop_
_entity.id
_entity.type
_entity.pdbx_description
1 polymer ?
#
loop_
_entity_poly.entity_id
_entity_poly.type
_entity_poly.pdbx_seq_one_letter_code
_entity_poly.pdbx_strand_id
1 'polypeptide(L)'
;MAFPPVHPSRPARGFTLVELLVALAILALMALLSWRGIDGMVRAQEQTRQRSDQLLVLQAALTQWGTDLDALLPLPHTTPLDWDGQVLRITRRSTAMPDEGALVVAWARRDVGGTSQWLR
;
A
#
# COMPACT_ATOMS: atom_id res chain seq x y z
N MET A 1 9.17 -26.18 -81.57
CA MET A 1 8.49 -25.13 -80.80
C MET A 1 7.77 -25.82 -79.64
N ALA A 2 8.28 -25.72 -78.44
CA ALA A 2 7.68 -26.31 -77.20
C ALA A 2 6.88 -25.23 -76.49
N PHE A 3 5.62 -25.45 -76.20
CA PHE A 3 4.80 -24.55 -75.42
C PHE A 3 5.11 -24.75 -73.91
N PRO A 4 5.28 -23.67 -73.13
CA PRO A 4 5.48 -23.81 -71.69
C PRO A 4 4.22 -24.28 -70.98
N PRO A 5 4.31 -25.08 -69.88
CA PRO A 5 3.16 -25.59 -69.17
C PRO A 5 2.42 -24.42 -68.45
N VAL A 6 1.10 -24.34 -68.66
CA VAL A 6 0.23 -23.41 -67.95
C VAL A 6 0.02 -23.95 -66.55
N HIS A 7 0.57 -23.26 -65.56
CA HIS A 7 0.29 -23.55 -64.10
C HIS A 7 -1.16 -23.15 -63.82
N PRO A 8 -1.98 -24.05 -63.23
CA PRO A 8 -3.33 -23.68 -62.81
C PRO A 8 -3.25 -22.71 -61.70
N SER A 9 -3.79 -21.51 -61.83
CA SER A 9 -3.93 -20.52 -60.75
C SER A 9 -4.86 -21.09 -59.65
N ARG A 10 -4.35 -21.25 -58.45
CA ARG A 10 -5.17 -21.65 -57.31
C ARG A 10 -6.24 -20.57 -57.08
N PRO A 11 -7.51 -20.95 -56.87
CA PRO A 11 -8.55 -19.98 -56.61
C PRO A 11 -8.23 -19.28 -55.24
N ALA A 12 -8.14 -17.96 -55.27
CA ALA A 12 -8.03 -17.17 -54.07
C ALA A 12 -9.34 -17.34 -53.25
N ARG A 13 -9.26 -18.03 -52.13
CA ARG A 13 -10.37 -18.12 -51.17
C ARG A 13 -10.50 -16.78 -50.46
N GLY A 14 -11.56 -16.05 -50.72
CA GLY A 14 -11.94 -14.86 -50.00
C GLY A 14 -12.47 -15.22 -48.58
N PHE A 15 -12.26 -14.36 -47.62
CA PHE A 15 -12.84 -14.47 -46.27
C PHE A 15 -14.36 -14.37 -46.33
N THR A 16 -15.05 -15.23 -45.59
CA THR A 16 -16.51 -15.16 -45.45
C THR A 16 -16.88 -14.09 -44.42
N LEU A 17 -18.03 -13.44 -44.58
CA LEU A 17 -18.54 -12.44 -43.63
C LEU A 17 -18.71 -13.04 -42.22
N VAL A 18 -19.09 -14.31 -42.14
CA VAL A 18 -19.22 -15.04 -40.85
C VAL A 18 -17.88 -15.21 -40.18
N GLU A 19 -16.83 -15.53 -40.89
CA GLU A 19 -15.48 -15.71 -40.39
C GLU A 19 -14.92 -14.40 -39.81
N LEU A 20 -15.21 -13.26 -40.45
CA LEU A 20 -14.88 -11.95 -39.96
C LEU A 20 -15.64 -11.60 -38.63
N LEU A 21 -16.95 -11.92 -38.62
CA LEU A 21 -17.77 -11.69 -37.41
C LEU A 21 -17.28 -12.52 -36.21
N VAL A 22 -16.94 -13.77 -36.43
CA VAL A 22 -16.41 -14.67 -35.39
C VAL A 22 -15.05 -14.14 -34.89
N ALA A 23 -14.18 -13.73 -35.80
CA ALA A 23 -12.89 -13.15 -35.40
C ALA A 23 -13.04 -11.89 -34.55
N LEU A 24 -13.96 -10.99 -34.93
CA LEU A 24 -14.25 -9.78 -34.13
C LEU A 24 -14.86 -10.11 -32.79
N ALA A 25 -15.74 -11.11 -32.71
CA ALA A 25 -16.31 -11.55 -31.44
C ALA A 25 -15.24 -12.10 -30.48
N ILE A 26 -14.31 -12.91 -31.01
CA ILE A 26 -13.18 -13.43 -30.21
C ILE A 26 -12.28 -12.30 -29.73
N LEU A 27 -11.95 -11.35 -30.60
CA LEU A 27 -11.15 -10.18 -30.22
C LEU A 27 -11.82 -9.33 -29.10
N ALA A 28 -13.13 -9.12 -29.21
CA ALA A 28 -13.91 -8.40 -28.22
C ALA A 28 -13.90 -9.13 -26.87
N LEU A 29 -14.04 -10.45 -26.85
CA LEU A 29 -13.94 -11.27 -25.63
C LEU A 29 -12.55 -11.19 -25.01
N MET A 30 -11.49 -11.28 -25.80
CA MET A 30 -10.12 -11.15 -25.33
C MET A 30 -9.86 -9.77 -24.72
N ALA A 31 -10.36 -8.70 -25.34
CA ALA A 31 -10.25 -7.35 -24.84
C ALA A 31 -10.95 -7.18 -23.47
N LEU A 32 -12.16 -7.74 -23.33
CA LEU A 32 -12.90 -7.73 -22.06
C LEU A 32 -12.17 -8.49 -20.94
N LEU A 33 -11.62 -9.65 -21.23
CA LEU A 33 -10.86 -10.46 -20.28
C LEU A 33 -9.58 -9.75 -19.84
N SER A 34 -8.87 -9.14 -20.78
CA SER A 34 -7.67 -8.35 -20.51
C SER A 34 -7.98 -7.15 -19.60
N TRP A 35 -9.06 -6.44 -19.88
CA TRP A 35 -9.50 -5.32 -19.05
C TRP A 35 -9.81 -5.74 -17.60
N ARG A 36 -10.55 -6.83 -17.43
CA ARG A 36 -10.84 -7.38 -16.10
C ARG A 36 -9.60 -7.82 -15.34
N GLY A 37 -8.61 -8.37 -16.04
CA GLY A 37 -7.33 -8.75 -15.45
C GLY A 37 -6.57 -7.54 -14.88
N ILE A 38 -6.51 -6.45 -15.65
CA ILE A 38 -5.85 -5.20 -15.24
C ILE A 38 -6.58 -4.59 -14.02
N ASP A 39 -7.90 -4.51 -14.04
CA ASP A 39 -8.70 -3.97 -12.95
C ASP A 39 -8.50 -4.77 -11.64
N GLY A 40 -8.42 -6.10 -11.74
CA GLY A 40 -8.08 -6.97 -10.61
C GLY A 40 -6.68 -6.69 -10.03
N MET A 41 -5.69 -6.45 -10.90
CA MET A 41 -4.32 -6.16 -10.50
C MET A 41 -4.21 -4.80 -9.79
N VAL A 42 -4.90 -3.78 -10.29
CA VAL A 42 -4.94 -2.44 -9.67
C VAL A 42 -5.54 -2.51 -8.27
N ARG A 43 -6.64 -3.25 -8.09
CA ARG A 43 -7.26 -3.43 -6.77
C ARG A 43 -6.35 -4.19 -5.79
N ALA A 44 -5.67 -5.22 -6.26
CA ALA A 44 -4.71 -5.97 -5.44
C ALA A 44 -3.52 -5.09 -5.00
N GLN A 45 -3.01 -4.25 -5.90
CA GLN A 45 -1.96 -3.28 -5.57
C GLN A 45 -2.42 -2.28 -4.52
N GLU A 46 -3.63 -1.74 -4.64
CA GLU A 46 -4.17 -0.78 -3.67
C GLU A 46 -4.32 -1.40 -2.28
N GLN A 47 -4.81 -2.62 -2.17
CA GLN A 47 -4.89 -3.35 -0.90
C GLN A 47 -3.51 -3.58 -0.27
N THR A 48 -2.51 -3.93 -1.10
CA THR A 48 -1.14 -4.13 -0.63
C THR A 48 -0.54 -2.83 -0.13
N ARG A 49 -0.76 -1.73 -0.86
CA ARG A 49 -0.30 -0.40 -0.47
C ARG A 49 -0.89 0.05 0.86
N GLN A 50 -2.20 -0.08 1.04
CA GLN A 50 -2.88 0.27 2.29
C GLN A 50 -2.34 -0.51 3.49
N ARG A 51 -2.08 -1.82 3.32
CA ARG A 51 -1.45 -2.63 4.37
C ARG A 51 -0.03 -2.17 4.68
N SER A 52 0.75 -1.85 3.65
CA SER A 52 2.11 -1.34 3.82
C SER A 52 2.12 -0.02 4.57
N ASP A 53 1.23 0.90 4.23
CA ASP A 53 1.12 2.20 4.90
C ASP A 53 0.75 2.04 6.38
N GLN A 54 -0.16 1.12 6.71
CA GLN A 54 -0.51 0.81 8.10
C GLN A 54 0.68 0.25 8.88
N LEU A 55 1.47 -0.65 8.27
CA LEU A 55 2.66 -1.20 8.90
C LEU A 55 3.74 -0.15 9.13
N LEU A 56 3.94 0.76 8.18
CA LEU A 56 4.90 1.86 8.32
C LEU A 56 4.52 2.81 9.46
N VAL A 57 3.24 3.15 9.57
CA VAL A 57 2.74 3.99 10.68
C VAL A 57 2.95 3.29 12.02
N LEU A 58 2.64 2.00 12.11
CA LEU A 58 2.86 1.20 13.32
C LEU A 58 4.35 1.14 13.69
N GLN A 59 5.21 0.87 12.72
CA GLN A 59 6.65 0.81 12.92
C GLN A 59 7.22 2.16 13.39
N ALA A 60 6.79 3.27 12.79
CA ALA A 60 7.18 4.60 13.20
C ALA A 60 6.74 4.90 14.65
N ALA A 61 5.51 4.54 15.02
CA ALA A 61 4.99 4.72 16.37
C ALA A 61 5.77 3.88 17.40
N LEU A 62 6.05 2.61 17.09
CA LEU A 62 6.83 1.73 17.98
C LEU A 62 8.28 2.19 18.12
N THR A 63 8.91 2.66 17.05
CA THR A 63 10.26 3.23 17.10
C THR A 63 10.30 4.49 17.96
N GLN A 64 9.31 5.36 17.80
CA GLN A 64 9.20 6.56 18.61
C GLN A 64 8.96 6.24 20.09
N TRP A 65 8.11 5.25 20.36
CA TRP A 65 7.85 4.78 21.71
C TRP A 65 9.10 4.17 22.36
N GLY A 66 9.84 3.33 21.62
CA GLY A 66 11.14 2.83 22.05
C GLY A 66 12.11 3.96 22.40
N THR A 67 12.21 4.98 21.54
CA THR A 67 13.06 6.16 21.79
C THR A 67 12.65 6.93 23.03
N ASP A 68 11.34 7.09 23.28
CA ASP A 68 10.84 7.76 24.47
C ASP A 68 11.15 6.97 25.75
N LEU A 69 11.06 5.63 25.70
CA LEU A 69 11.39 4.75 26.83
C LEU A 69 12.91 4.67 27.09
N ASP A 70 13.72 4.59 26.05
CA ASP A 70 15.18 4.54 26.16
C ASP A 70 15.77 5.84 26.75
N ALA A 71 15.08 6.96 26.52
CA ALA A 71 15.47 8.26 27.04
C ALA A 71 14.89 8.57 28.44
N LEU A 72 14.25 7.60 29.11
CA LEU A 72 13.71 7.76 30.47
C LEU A 72 14.75 8.40 31.39
N LEU A 73 14.30 9.41 32.13
CA LEU A 73 15.12 10.14 33.08
C LEU A 73 14.51 10.07 34.49
N PRO A 74 15.05 9.27 35.39
CA PRO A 74 14.63 9.28 36.76
C PRO A 74 15.09 10.58 37.45
N LEU A 75 14.14 11.37 37.92
CA LEU A 75 14.39 12.59 38.67
C LEU A 75 13.94 12.41 40.12
N PRO A 76 14.59 13.07 41.10
CA PRO A 76 14.12 13.09 42.49
C PRO A 76 12.69 13.65 42.55
N HIS A 77 11.80 12.97 43.26
CA HIS A 77 10.40 13.35 43.47
C HIS A 77 9.52 13.31 42.22
N THR A 78 9.95 12.63 41.15
CA THR A 78 9.16 12.49 39.91
C THR A 78 9.08 11.03 39.52
N THR A 79 7.86 10.56 39.13
CA THR A 79 7.68 9.23 38.58
C THR A 79 8.07 9.28 37.09
N PRO A 80 9.11 8.57 36.65
CA PRO A 80 9.57 8.65 35.28
C PRO A 80 8.56 8.07 34.28
N LEU A 81 7.71 7.13 34.73
CA LEU A 81 6.66 6.52 33.96
C LEU A 81 5.37 6.52 34.78
N ASP A 82 4.36 7.25 34.34
CA ASP A 82 3.06 7.39 35.00
C ASP A 82 1.92 7.02 34.05
N TRP A 83 1.00 6.19 34.56
CA TRP A 83 -0.18 5.74 33.80
C TRP A 83 -1.45 5.97 34.61
N ASP A 84 -2.35 6.80 34.12
CA ASP A 84 -3.62 7.14 34.77
C ASP A 84 -4.85 6.34 34.25
N GLY A 85 -4.62 5.32 33.41
CA GLY A 85 -5.67 4.53 32.76
C GLY A 85 -6.03 5.02 31.34
N GLN A 86 -5.62 6.22 30.94
CA GLN A 86 -5.90 6.81 29.64
C GLN A 86 -4.68 7.41 28.97
N VAL A 87 -3.76 7.97 29.76
CA VAL A 87 -2.59 8.68 29.28
C VAL A 87 -1.34 8.10 29.95
N LEU A 88 -0.39 7.70 29.12
CA LEU A 88 0.94 7.31 29.56
C LEU A 88 1.85 8.54 29.49
N ARG A 89 2.36 8.98 30.65
CA ARG A 89 3.31 10.08 30.75
C ARG A 89 4.71 9.51 30.96
N ILE A 90 5.65 9.98 30.14
CA ILE A 90 7.04 9.55 30.15
C ILE A 90 7.90 10.77 30.40
N THR A 91 8.60 10.81 31.54
CA THR A 91 9.63 11.81 31.80
C THR A 91 10.93 11.34 31.16
N ARG A 92 11.41 12.08 30.17
CA ARG A 92 12.57 11.70 29.39
C ARG A 92 13.54 12.86 29.19
N ARG A 93 14.78 12.54 28.84
CA ARG A 93 15.77 13.53 28.44
C ARG A 93 15.42 14.07 27.04
N SER A 94 15.63 15.37 26.81
CA SER A 94 15.59 15.94 25.47
C SER A 94 16.69 15.31 24.61
N THR A 95 16.30 14.77 23.43
CA THR A 95 17.25 14.23 22.45
C THR A 95 17.59 15.26 21.37
N ALA A 96 16.76 16.31 21.23
CA ALA A 96 16.99 17.37 20.25
C ALA A 96 17.96 18.43 20.77
N MET A 97 17.88 18.77 22.08
CA MET A 97 18.74 19.75 22.73
C MET A 97 19.16 19.21 24.11
N PRO A 98 20.39 18.73 24.26
CA PRO A 98 20.87 18.16 25.51
C PRO A 98 20.78 19.11 26.73
N ASP A 99 20.79 20.42 26.47
CA ASP A 99 20.76 21.47 27.51
C ASP A 99 19.33 21.85 27.95
N GLU A 100 18.29 21.37 27.26
CA GLU A 100 16.89 21.67 27.64
C GLU A 100 16.39 20.90 28.88
N GLY A 101 17.16 19.93 29.39
CA GLY A 101 16.80 19.20 30.60
C GLY A 101 15.77 18.08 30.34
N ALA A 102 14.79 17.97 31.24
CA ALA A 102 13.77 16.93 31.19
C ALA A 102 12.50 17.40 30.46
N LEU A 103 11.95 16.52 29.66
CA LEU A 103 10.66 16.68 28.94
C LEU A 103 9.67 15.64 29.44
N VAL A 104 8.39 16.01 29.51
CA VAL A 104 7.31 15.06 29.71
C VAL A 104 6.57 14.85 28.40
N VAL A 105 6.58 13.62 27.92
CA VAL A 105 5.84 13.20 26.74
C VAL A 105 4.62 12.41 27.17
N ALA A 106 3.48 12.67 26.56
CA ALA A 106 2.24 11.99 26.86
C ALA A 106 1.77 11.18 25.64
N TRP A 107 1.50 9.89 25.86
CA TRP A 107 0.87 9.01 24.88
C TRP A 107 -0.57 8.75 25.31
N ALA A 108 -1.52 9.08 24.48
CA ALA A 108 -2.94 8.90 24.76
C ALA A 108 -3.66 8.22 23.59
N ARG A 109 -4.63 7.37 23.93
CA ARG A 109 -5.54 6.82 22.94
C ARG A 109 -6.70 7.80 22.72
N ARG A 110 -6.91 8.20 21.49
CA ARG A 110 -7.97 9.12 21.08
C ARG A 110 -8.73 8.59 19.89
N ASP A 111 -10.03 8.86 19.84
CA ASP A 111 -10.85 8.62 18.66
C ASP A 111 -10.74 9.83 17.71
N VAL A 112 -10.22 9.57 16.52
CA VAL A 112 -10.09 10.56 15.46
C VAL A 112 -10.84 10.03 14.24
N GLY A 113 -11.95 10.69 13.89
CA GLY A 113 -12.77 10.30 12.74
C GLY A 113 -13.37 8.90 12.84
N GLY A 114 -13.72 8.43 14.05
CA GLY A 114 -14.29 7.09 14.28
C GLY A 114 -13.26 5.97 14.34
N THR A 115 -11.96 6.30 14.29
CA THR A 115 -10.87 5.33 14.44
C THR A 115 -10.06 5.66 15.69
N SER A 116 -9.86 4.64 16.54
CA SER A 116 -9.08 4.79 17.75
C SER A 116 -7.59 4.77 17.40
N GLN A 117 -6.88 5.86 17.74
CA GLN A 117 -5.47 6.05 17.43
C GLN A 117 -4.68 6.43 18.67
N TRP A 118 -3.40 6.04 18.73
CA TRP A 118 -2.46 6.51 19.69
C TRP A 118 -1.81 7.80 19.22
N LEU A 119 -1.89 8.84 20.03
CA LEU A 119 -1.29 10.14 19.79
C LEU A 119 -0.23 10.43 20.86
N ARG A 120 0.81 11.12 20.42
CA ARG A 120 1.91 11.59 21.26
C ARG A 120 1.87 13.10 21.42
#